data_f0c2956fba4acb8c261b91ab3f9cc4cd
#
_entry.id   f0c2956fba4acb8c261b91ab3f9cc4cd
#
_cell.length_a   1.000
_cell.length_b   1.000
_cell.length_c   1.000
_cell.angle_alpha   90.00
_cell.angle_beta   90.00
_cell.angle_gamma   90.00
#
_symmetry.space_group_name_H-M   'P 1'
#
loop_
_entity.id
_entity.type
_entity.pdbx_description
1 polymer ?
#
loop_
_entity_poly.entity_id
_entity_poly.type
_entity_poly.pdbx_seq_one_letter_code
_entity_poly.pdbx_strand_id
1 'polypeptide(L)'
;LGTSAKMLSVVKLMNGGAMFETGAGGSAPKHVQQLVAEGHLRWDSLGEFCALGESLNFISDSLGNKKAGVLGKAVDKATQIVLENDKSPARQVGQTDTRDSHFYFALYWAQALASQTEDKELADHFSKLAVTLGENETKIVAELASTQGKPCDLGGYYHAADDKVENVMRPSATLNSIIG
;
A
#
# COMPACT_ATOMS: atom_id res chain seq x y z
N LEU A 1 -16.19 15.03 2.51
CA LEU A 1 -16.38 15.26 3.95
C LEU A 1 -15.09 14.90 4.65
N GLY A 2 -14.38 15.91 5.18
CA GLY A 2 -13.17 15.67 5.94
C GLY A 2 -13.51 14.99 7.28
N THR A 3 -12.75 13.98 7.64
CA THR A 3 -12.87 13.32 8.95
C THR A 3 -12.26 14.23 10.01
N SER A 4 -13.04 14.60 11.01
CA SER A 4 -12.53 15.42 12.12
C SER A 4 -11.55 14.61 12.99
N ALA A 5 -10.61 15.28 13.67
CA ALA A 5 -9.72 14.64 14.62
C ALA A 5 -10.48 13.87 15.73
N LYS A 6 -11.66 14.35 16.12
CA LYS A 6 -12.54 13.65 17.05
C LYS A 6 -13.13 12.38 16.47
N MET A 7 -13.54 12.40 15.19
CA MET A 7 -14.00 11.22 14.47
C MET A 7 -12.87 10.17 14.40
N LEU A 8 -11.66 10.56 14.03
CA LEU A 8 -10.50 9.67 13.97
C LEU A 8 -10.20 9.01 15.32
N SER A 9 -10.34 9.74 16.42
CA SER A 9 -10.14 9.18 17.76
C SER A 9 -11.20 8.13 18.14
N VAL A 10 -12.45 8.32 17.73
CA VAL A 10 -13.54 7.36 17.95
C VAL A 10 -13.36 6.14 17.06
N VAL A 11 -13.02 6.35 15.81
CA VAL A 11 -12.84 5.29 14.81
C VAL A 11 -11.62 4.43 15.13
N LYS A 12 -10.58 4.98 15.74
CA LYS A 12 -9.45 4.25 16.31
C LYS A 12 -9.91 3.17 17.31
N LEU A 13 -10.94 3.46 18.08
CA LEU A 13 -11.53 2.51 19.03
C LEU A 13 -12.40 1.43 18.35
N MET A 14 -12.81 1.63 17.11
CA MET A 14 -13.71 0.76 16.35
C MET A 14 -12.99 -0.23 15.43
N ASN A 15 -11.75 -0.59 15.69
CA ASN A 15 -11.04 -1.64 14.96
C ASN A 15 -11.04 -1.47 13.43
N GLY A 16 -10.32 -0.50 12.92
CA GLY A 16 -10.12 -0.33 11.47
C GLY A 16 -11.20 0.49 10.76
N GLY A 17 -12.23 0.94 11.45
CA GLY A 17 -13.18 1.90 10.90
C GLY A 17 -12.51 3.19 10.39
N ALA A 18 -11.35 3.55 10.95
CA ALA A 18 -10.53 4.65 10.48
C ALA A 18 -10.14 4.53 9.00
N MET A 19 -9.95 3.33 8.51
CA MET A 19 -9.59 3.07 7.11
C MET A 19 -10.68 3.47 6.12
N PHE A 20 -11.92 3.51 6.55
CA PHE A 20 -13.06 3.88 5.71
C PHE A 20 -13.34 5.38 5.72
N GLU A 21 -12.76 6.12 6.62
CA GLU A 21 -13.00 7.55 6.83
C GLU A 21 -11.93 8.44 6.19
N THR A 22 -11.15 7.91 5.27
CA THR A 22 -10.08 8.65 4.56
C THR A 22 -10.59 9.60 3.48
N GLY A 23 -11.91 9.68 3.27
CA GLY A 23 -12.53 10.47 2.20
C GLY A 23 -12.47 9.82 0.82
N ALA A 24 -12.02 8.58 0.77
CA ALA A 24 -11.80 7.80 -0.44
C ALA A 24 -13.06 7.63 -1.29
N GLY A 25 -14.20 7.42 -0.68
CA GLY A 25 -15.47 7.14 -1.38
C GLY A 25 -15.90 8.18 -2.40
N GLY A 26 -15.58 9.45 -2.18
CA GLY A 26 -15.97 10.55 -3.07
C GLY A 26 -15.21 10.59 -4.41
N SER A 27 -13.98 10.14 -4.44
CA SER A 27 -13.11 10.17 -5.64
C SER A 27 -12.96 8.82 -6.33
N ALA A 28 -13.36 7.71 -5.70
CA ALA A 28 -13.20 6.37 -6.24
C ALA A 28 -13.76 6.18 -7.67
N PRO A 29 -14.97 6.65 -8.02
CA PRO A 29 -15.49 6.51 -9.38
C PRO A 29 -14.57 7.11 -10.44
N LYS A 30 -14.00 8.27 -10.18
CA LYS A 30 -13.10 8.96 -11.12
C LYS A 30 -11.78 8.21 -11.28
N HIS A 31 -11.22 7.69 -10.20
CA HIS A 31 -10.00 6.89 -10.25
C HIS A 31 -10.19 5.60 -11.06
N VAL A 32 -11.33 4.92 -10.89
CA VAL A 32 -11.66 3.73 -11.68
C VAL A 32 -11.82 4.07 -13.16
N GLN A 33 -12.52 5.15 -13.50
CA GLN A 33 -12.66 5.60 -14.88
C GLN A 33 -11.31 5.91 -15.53
N GLN A 34 -10.41 6.56 -14.81
CA GLN A 34 -9.07 6.86 -15.29
C GLN A 34 -8.22 5.59 -15.46
N LEU A 35 -8.30 4.65 -14.51
CA LEU A 35 -7.62 3.37 -14.63
C LEU A 35 -8.07 2.61 -15.88
N VAL A 36 -9.39 2.52 -16.11
CA VAL A 36 -9.94 1.85 -17.30
C VAL A 36 -9.48 2.52 -18.59
N ALA A 37 -9.41 3.84 -18.62
CA ALA A 37 -9.04 4.59 -19.83
C ALA A 37 -7.52 4.57 -20.11
N GLU A 38 -6.69 4.61 -19.10
CA GLU A 38 -5.27 4.90 -19.22
C GLU A 38 -4.36 3.81 -18.65
N GLY A 39 -4.90 2.79 -17.98
CA GLY A 39 -4.09 1.78 -17.28
C GLY A 39 -3.19 2.36 -16.17
N HIS A 40 -3.46 3.57 -15.71
CA HIS A 40 -2.70 4.29 -14.69
C HIS A 40 -3.60 4.68 -13.54
N LEU A 41 -3.31 4.21 -12.34
CA LEU A 41 -4.12 4.44 -11.14
C LEU A 41 -3.51 5.56 -10.29
N ARG A 42 -4.30 6.64 -10.08
CA ARG A 42 -3.89 7.85 -9.35
C ARG A 42 -4.36 7.89 -7.90
N TRP A 43 -4.74 6.77 -7.36
CA TRP A 43 -5.16 6.69 -5.96
C TRP A 43 -3.98 6.80 -5.04
N ASP A 44 -3.98 7.79 -4.13
CA ASP A 44 -2.96 7.90 -3.09
C ASP A 44 -3.43 7.19 -1.81
N SER A 45 -2.71 6.17 -1.41
CA SER A 45 -3.01 5.36 -0.21
C SER A 45 -2.29 5.83 1.04
N LEU A 46 -1.77 7.05 1.06
CA LEU A 46 -1.09 7.59 2.25
C LEU A 46 -1.95 7.53 3.51
N GLY A 47 -3.25 7.87 3.38
CA GLY A 47 -4.20 7.78 4.49
C GLY A 47 -4.38 6.35 5.00
N GLU A 48 -4.40 5.37 4.10
CA GLU A 48 -4.51 3.95 4.44
C GLU A 48 -3.24 3.44 5.12
N PHE A 49 -2.05 3.86 4.67
CA PHE A 49 -0.79 3.51 5.33
C PHE A 49 -0.73 4.08 6.75
N CYS A 50 -1.09 5.34 6.94
CA CYS A 50 -1.19 5.94 8.27
C CYS A 50 -2.20 5.20 9.17
N ALA A 51 -3.38 4.86 8.62
CA ALA A 51 -4.41 4.13 9.36
C ALA A 51 -3.95 2.72 9.75
N LEU A 52 -3.16 2.05 8.92
CA LEU A 52 -2.55 0.75 9.24
C LEU A 52 -1.58 0.88 10.41
N GLY A 53 -0.67 1.86 10.39
CA GLY A 53 0.25 2.14 11.49
C GLY A 53 -0.47 2.40 12.81
N GLU A 54 -1.45 3.31 12.79
CA GLU A 54 -2.28 3.61 13.96
C GLU A 54 -3.07 2.40 14.48
N SER A 55 -3.58 1.54 13.59
CA SER A 55 -4.30 0.33 13.99
C SER A 55 -3.37 -0.67 14.69
N LEU A 56 -2.16 -0.86 14.18
CA LEU A 56 -1.15 -1.72 14.79
C LEU A 56 -0.68 -1.19 16.15
N ASN A 57 -0.45 0.12 16.28
CA ASN A 57 -0.11 0.77 17.54
C ASN A 57 -1.24 0.63 18.55
N PHE A 58 -2.51 0.79 18.13
CA PHE A 58 -3.66 0.57 19.00
C PHE A 58 -3.75 -0.88 19.51
N ILE A 59 -3.48 -1.87 18.66
CA ILE A 59 -3.44 -3.30 19.04
C ILE A 59 -2.34 -3.52 20.09
N SER A 60 -1.17 -2.91 19.88
CA SER A 60 -0.08 -2.98 20.84
C SER A 60 -0.46 -2.42 22.22
N ASP A 61 -1.00 -1.20 22.22
CA ASP A 61 -1.30 -0.47 23.46
C ASP A 61 -2.49 -1.08 24.21
N SER A 62 -3.52 -1.52 23.49
CA SER A 62 -4.77 -1.96 24.10
C SER A 62 -4.78 -3.45 24.46
N LEU A 63 -4.05 -4.27 23.69
CA LEU A 63 -4.03 -5.72 23.86
C LEU A 63 -2.67 -6.25 24.36
N GLY A 64 -1.69 -5.37 24.57
CA GLY A 64 -0.35 -5.74 24.99
C GLY A 64 0.43 -6.56 23.94
N ASN A 65 0.06 -6.46 22.66
CA ASN A 65 0.73 -7.19 21.58
C ASN A 65 2.00 -6.46 21.12
N LYS A 66 3.13 -6.81 21.69
CA LYS A 66 4.42 -6.17 21.39
C LYS A 66 4.81 -6.28 19.92
N LYS A 67 4.52 -7.41 19.24
CA LYS A 67 4.82 -7.57 17.82
C LYS A 67 4.04 -6.58 16.96
N ALA A 68 2.78 -6.31 17.31
CA ALA A 68 1.99 -5.29 16.62
C ALA A 68 2.62 -3.90 16.72
N GLY A 69 3.18 -3.55 17.89
CA GLY A 69 3.90 -2.29 18.06
C GLY A 69 5.15 -2.17 17.20
N VAL A 70 5.93 -3.25 17.08
CA VAL A 70 7.09 -3.28 16.18
C VAL A 70 6.66 -3.12 14.72
N LEU A 71 5.59 -3.81 14.31
CA LEU A 71 5.02 -3.69 12.96
C LEU A 71 4.53 -2.26 12.70
N GLY A 72 3.82 -1.63 13.65
CA GLY A 72 3.30 -0.27 13.53
C GLY A 72 4.41 0.77 13.35
N LYS A 73 5.43 0.75 14.21
CA LYS A 73 6.61 1.62 14.07
C LYS A 73 7.29 1.47 12.70
N ALA A 74 7.38 0.24 12.21
CA ALA A 74 7.97 -0.01 10.90
C ALA A 74 7.08 0.49 9.75
N VAL A 75 5.73 0.46 9.89
CA VAL A 75 4.79 1.09 8.95
C VAL A 75 4.98 2.60 8.90
N ASP A 76 5.08 3.26 10.07
CA ASP A 76 5.28 4.70 10.15
C ASP A 76 6.59 5.12 9.44
N LYS A 77 7.66 4.36 9.68
CA LYS A 77 8.94 4.57 9.00
C LYS A 77 8.85 4.34 7.49
N ALA A 78 8.18 3.28 7.04
CA ALA A 78 8.00 3.00 5.62
C ALA A 78 7.21 4.11 4.93
N THR A 79 6.14 4.59 5.56
CA THR A 79 5.31 5.70 5.07
C THR A 79 6.13 6.98 4.91
N GLN A 80 6.97 7.29 5.91
CA GLN A 80 7.90 8.42 5.83
C GLN A 80 8.85 8.28 4.63
N ILE A 81 9.46 7.11 4.43
CA ILE A 81 10.40 6.86 3.33
C ILE A 81 9.71 6.96 1.96
N VAL A 82 8.46 6.49 1.84
CA VAL A 82 7.65 6.67 0.61
C VAL A 82 7.54 8.15 0.25
N LEU A 83 7.27 9.02 1.23
CA LEU A 83 7.17 10.47 1.01
C LEU A 83 8.53 11.11 0.69
N GLU A 84 9.57 10.77 1.44
CA GLU A 84 10.92 11.33 1.26
C GLU A 84 11.53 10.98 -0.10
N ASN A 85 11.13 9.85 -0.70
CA ASN A 85 11.61 9.39 -2.00
C ASN A 85 10.62 9.65 -3.15
N ASP A 86 9.60 10.48 -2.95
CA ASP A 86 8.61 10.83 -3.98
C ASP A 86 7.95 9.59 -4.63
N LYS A 87 7.59 8.58 -3.80
CA LYS A 87 6.96 7.33 -4.26
C LYS A 87 5.43 7.35 -4.17
N SER A 88 4.82 8.51 -3.94
CA SER A 88 3.38 8.72 -4.09
C SER A 88 2.95 8.67 -5.56
N PRO A 89 1.67 8.30 -5.83
CA PRO A 89 1.17 8.23 -7.19
C PRO A 89 1.23 9.58 -7.92
N ALA A 90 1.84 9.58 -9.09
CA ALA A 90 1.96 10.74 -9.95
C ALA A 90 0.72 10.93 -10.84
N ARG A 91 0.54 12.14 -11.37
CA ARG A 91 -0.58 12.46 -12.25
C ARG A 91 -0.39 11.98 -13.68
N GLN A 92 0.86 11.83 -14.14
CA GLN A 92 1.18 11.53 -15.53
C GLN A 92 1.36 10.03 -15.73
N VAL A 93 0.77 9.50 -16.81
CA VAL A 93 1.01 8.14 -17.29
C VAL A 93 2.51 7.94 -17.56
N GLY A 94 3.03 6.77 -17.23
CA GLY A 94 4.44 6.43 -17.34
C GLY A 94 5.28 6.81 -16.13
N GLN A 95 4.67 7.40 -15.11
CA GLN A 95 5.30 7.67 -13.81
C GLN A 95 4.74 6.71 -12.75
N THR A 96 5.22 6.83 -11.51
CA THR A 96 4.73 6.06 -10.35
C THR A 96 3.21 6.11 -10.26
N ASP A 97 2.54 4.97 -10.21
CA ASP A 97 1.11 4.90 -9.94
C ASP A 97 0.84 4.24 -8.58
N THR A 98 -0.40 4.00 -8.23
CA THR A 98 -0.77 3.37 -6.95
C THR A 98 -0.11 2.02 -6.73
N ARG A 99 0.05 1.20 -7.78
CA ARG A 99 0.65 -0.15 -7.67
C ARG A 99 2.13 -0.06 -7.34
N ASP A 100 2.86 0.86 -7.99
CA ASP A 100 4.26 1.13 -7.67
C ASP A 100 4.40 1.67 -6.24
N SER A 101 3.53 2.60 -5.85
CA SER A 101 3.52 3.17 -4.49
C SER A 101 3.34 2.08 -3.41
N HIS A 102 2.42 1.12 -3.62
CA HIS A 102 2.24 -0.01 -2.72
C HIS A 102 3.45 -0.96 -2.71
N PHE A 103 4.07 -1.20 -3.87
CA PHE A 103 5.31 -1.96 -3.93
C PHE A 103 6.42 -1.28 -3.10
N TYR A 104 6.63 0.03 -3.26
CA TYR A 104 7.62 0.77 -2.50
C TYR A 104 7.30 0.78 -1.00
N PHE A 105 6.04 0.95 -0.62
CA PHE A 105 5.63 0.83 0.77
C PHE A 105 5.98 -0.55 1.34
N ALA A 106 5.66 -1.63 0.64
CA ALA A 106 5.98 -3.00 1.07
C ALA A 106 7.50 -3.23 1.18
N LEU A 107 8.29 -2.76 0.21
CA LEU A 107 9.74 -2.82 0.23
C LEU A 107 10.32 -2.10 1.45
N TYR A 108 9.91 -0.86 1.67
CA TYR A 108 10.43 -0.07 2.79
C TYR A 108 9.95 -0.59 4.15
N TRP A 109 8.74 -1.15 4.22
CA TRP A 109 8.26 -1.80 5.43
C TRP A 109 9.07 -3.06 5.74
N ALA A 110 9.34 -3.91 4.75
CA ALA A 110 10.21 -5.08 4.92
C ALA A 110 11.64 -4.67 5.34
N GLN A 111 12.21 -3.61 4.75
CA GLN A 111 13.53 -3.08 5.13
C GLN A 111 13.53 -2.52 6.56
N ALA A 112 12.49 -1.80 6.96
CA ALA A 112 12.35 -1.29 8.32
C ALA A 112 12.26 -2.43 9.34
N LEU A 113 11.49 -3.48 9.03
CA LEU A 113 11.36 -4.68 9.87
C LEU A 113 12.66 -5.49 9.94
N ALA A 114 13.39 -5.60 8.83
CA ALA A 114 14.68 -6.28 8.80
C ALA A 114 15.75 -5.56 9.63
N SER A 115 15.67 -4.24 9.74
CA SER A 115 16.69 -3.41 10.41
C SER A 115 16.39 -3.12 11.89
N GLN A 116 15.17 -3.40 12.37
CA GLN A 116 14.81 -3.16 13.77
C GLN A 116 15.47 -4.20 14.71
N THR A 117 15.60 -3.83 16.00
CA THR A 117 16.28 -4.67 17.02
C THR A 117 15.36 -5.07 18.17
N GLU A 118 14.08 -4.70 18.11
CA GLU A 118 13.11 -4.95 19.18
C GLU A 118 12.57 -6.39 19.15
N ASP A 119 12.45 -6.98 17.95
CA ASP A 119 11.99 -8.35 17.74
C ASP A 119 12.85 -9.04 16.69
N LYS A 120 13.75 -9.92 17.17
CA LYS A 120 14.68 -10.64 16.30
C LYS A 120 13.99 -11.61 15.35
N GLU A 121 12.89 -12.23 15.76
CA GLU A 121 12.14 -13.18 14.90
C GLU A 121 11.56 -12.45 13.68
N LEU A 122 10.96 -11.27 13.90
CA LEU A 122 10.49 -10.43 12.80
C LEU A 122 11.65 -9.94 11.92
N ALA A 123 12.77 -9.51 12.51
CA ALA A 123 13.93 -9.07 11.74
C ALA A 123 14.47 -10.19 10.84
N ASP A 124 14.66 -11.39 11.38
CA ASP A 124 15.14 -12.56 10.64
C ASP A 124 14.16 -12.96 9.53
N HIS A 125 12.85 -12.93 9.79
CA HIS A 125 11.80 -13.24 8.82
C HIS A 125 11.79 -12.27 7.63
N PHE A 126 11.85 -10.98 7.89
CA PHE A 126 11.76 -9.95 6.86
C PHE A 126 13.09 -9.66 6.16
N SER A 127 14.23 -10.07 6.71
CA SER A 127 15.55 -9.83 6.10
C SER A 127 15.66 -10.40 4.69
N LYS A 128 15.25 -11.65 4.48
CA LYS A 128 15.30 -12.29 3.16
C LYS A 128 14.33 -11.60 2.19
N LEU A 129 13.12 -11.29 2.65
CA LEU A 129 12.11 -10.62 1.82
C LEU A 129 12.59 -9.24 1.38
N ALA A 130 13.13 -8.43 2.29
CA ALA A 130 13.67 -7.10 2.01
C ALA A 130 14.76 -7.13 0.94
N VAL A 131 15.69 -8.09 1.04
CA VAL A 131 16.75 -8.29 0.05
C VAL A 131 16.16 -8.67 -1.30
N THR A 132 15.28 -9.67 -1.34
CA THR A 132 14.70 -10.18 -2.58
C THR A 132 13.87 -9.10 -3.30
N LEU A 133 13.06 -8.32 -2.56
CA LEU A 133 12.30 -7.21 -3.14
C LEU A 133 13.23 -6.11 -3.69
N GLY A 134 14.29 -5.77 -2.94
CA GLY A 134 15.26 -4.75 -3.37
C GLY A 134 16.05 -5.15 -4.61
N GLU A 135 16.51 -6.39 -4.68
CA GLU A 135 17.24 -6.91 -5.87
C GLU A 135 16.36 -6.94 -7.13
N ASN A 136 15.05 -7.09 -6.97
CA ASN A 136 14.10 -7.14 -8.07
C ASN A 136 13.35 -5.81 -8.31
N GLU A 137 13.68 -4.74 -7.60
CA GLU A 137 12.99 -3.44 -7.70
C GLU A 137 12.82 -2.96 -9.15
N THR A 138 13.92 -2.87 -9.89
CA THR A 138 13.90 -2.37 -11.27
C THR A 138 12.99 -3.22 -12.17
N LYS A 139 13.03 -4.53 -12.00
CA LYS A 139 12.21 -5.44 -12.79
C LYS A 139 10.74 -5.33 -12.44
N ILE A 140 10.42 -5.31 -11.14
CA ILE A 140 9.04 -5.17 -10.65
C ILE A 140 8.42 -3.87 -11.16
N VAL A 141 9.12 -2.74 -10.99
CA VAL A 141 8.65 -1.43 -11.44
C VAL A 141 8.43 -1.41 -12.97
N ALA A 142 9.35 -2.00 -13.74
CA ALA A 142 9.16 -2.13 -15.20
C ALA A 142 7.92 -2.96 -15.57
N GLU A 143 7.68 -4.07 -14.87
CA GLU A 143 6.49 -4.91 -15.08
C GLU A 143 5.20 -4.14 -14.75
N LEU A 144 5.14 -3.41 -13.63
CA LEU A 144 4.01 -2.57 -13.24
C LEU A 144 3.76 -1.45 -14.28
N ALA A 145 4.80 -0.74 -14.68
CA ALA A 145 4.71 0.36 -15.64
C ALA A 145 4.28 -0.12 -17.06
N SER A 146 4.56 -1.37 -17.42
CA SER A 146 4.26 -1.91 -18.75
C SER A 146 2.76 -1.94 -19.10
N THR A 147 1.90 -1.86 -18.11
CA THR A 147 0.44 -1.86 -18.26
C THR A 147 -0.15 -0.47 -18.41
N GLN A 148 0.64 0.58 -18.21
CA GLN A 148 0.19 1.97 -18.31
C GLN A 148 0.08 2.45 -19.75
N GLY A 149 -0.68 3.52 -19.97
CA GLY A 149 -0.82 4.19 -21.27
C GLY A 149 -1.78 3.51 -22.24
N LYS A 150 -2.52 2.49 -21.84
CA LYS A 150 -3.51 1.80 -22.65
C LYS A 150 -4.75 1.44 -21.85
N PRO A 151 -5.93 1.37 -22.48
CA PRO A 151 -7.14 0.95 -21.78
C PRO A 151 -7.00 -0.46 -21.20
N CYS A 152 -7.65 -0.67 -20.03
CA CYS A 152 -7.81 -1.98 -19.43
C CYS A 152 -9.28 -2.36 -19.27
N ASP A 153 -9.56 -3.65 -19.21
CA ASP A 153 -10.90 -4.19 -19.03
C ASP A 153 -11.03 -4.82 -17.64
N LEU A 154 -11.95 -4.32 -16.82
CA LEU A 154 -12.25 -4.84 -15.50
C LEU A 154 -13.47 -5.77 -15.50
N GLY A 155 -14.13 -5.98 -16.64
CA GLY A 155 -15.35 -6.81 -16.75
C GLY A 155 -16.62 -6.13 -16.27
N GLY A 156 -16.54 -4.97 -15.64
CA GLY A 156 -17.67 -4.21 -15.11
C GLY A 156 -17.21 -3.13 -14.15
N TYR A 157 -18.17 -2.27 -13.73
CA TYR A 157 -17.88 -1.21 -12.76
C TYR A 157 -18.29 -1.59 -11.34
N TYR A 158 -19.55 -2.02 -11.15
CA TYR A 158 -20.06 -2.41 -9.82
C TYR A 158 -19.81 -3.87 -9.50
N HIS A 159 -19.71 -4.72 -10.51
CA HIS A 159 -19.41 -6.13 -10.42
C HIS A 159 -18.29 -6.44 -11.39
N ALA A 160 -17.08 -6.02 -11.02
CA ALA A 160 -15.89 -6.32 -11.80
C ALA A 160 -15.58 -7.83 -11.74
N ALA A 161 -14.97 -8.36 -12.79
CA ALA A 161 -14.55 -9.76 -12.83
C ALA A 161 -13.21 -9.91 -12.07
N ASP A 162 -13.17 -10.82 -11.09
CA ASP A 162 -12.03 -10.98 -10.18
C ASP A 162 -10.72 -11.25 -10.93
N ASP A 163 -10.75 -12.14 -11.93
CA ASP A 163 -9.59 -12.48 -12.76
C ASP A 163 -9.06 -11.27 -13.55
N LYS A 164 -9.95 -10.43 -14.07
CA LYS A 164 -9.57 -9.22 -14.79
C LYS A 164 -9.00 -8.15 -13.86
N VAL A 165 -9.61 -7.97 -12.69
CA VAL A 165 -9.11 -7.07 -11.67
C VAL A 165 -7.74 -7.50 -11.19
N GLU A 166 -7.54 -8.79 -10.91
CA GLU A 166 -6.25 -9.33 -10.48
C GLU A 166 -5.17 -9.07 -11.53
N ASN A 167 -5.44 -9.34 -12.81
CA ASN A 167 -4.50 -9.07 -13.90
C ASN A 167 -4.11 -7.58 -14.01
N VAL A 168 -5.06 -6.67 -13.77
CA VAL A 168 -4.81 -5.23 -13.83
C VAL A 168 -4.07 -4.72 -12.59
N MET A 169 -4.42 -5.22 -11.41
CA MET A 169 -3.89 -4.74 -10.14
C MET A 169 -2.59 -5.43 -9.71
N ARG A 170 -2.37 -6.67 -10.17
CA ARG A 170 -1.18 -7.47 -9.86
C ARG A 170 -0.41 -7.92 -11.12
N PRO A 171 -0.03 -6.99 -12.02
CA PRO A 171 0.57 -7.35 -13.30
C PRO A 171 2.04 -7.80 -13.21
N SER A 172 2.71 -7.60 -12.07
CA SER A 172 4.10 -8.01 -11.89
C SER A 172 4.20 -9.49 -11.49
N ALA A 173 4.54 -10.34 -12.45
CA ALA A 173 4.79 -11.76 -12.17
C ALA A 173 5.94 -11.97 -11.18
N THR A 174 6.95 -11.11 -11.23
CA THR A 174 8.09 -11.15 -10.30
C THR A 174 7.64 -10.84 -8.88
N LEU A 175 6.88 -9.76 -8.66
CA LEU A 175 6.34 -9.43 -7.33
C LEU A 175 5.44 -10.55 -6.82
N ASN A 176 4.51 -11.03 -7.65
CA ASN A 176 3.59 -12.10 -7.28
C ASN A 176 4.34 -13.39 -6.85
N SER A 177 5.46 -13.71 -7.49
CA SER A 177 6.25 -14.89 -7.10
C SER A 177 7.03 -14.72 -5.80
N ILE A 178 7.29 -13.48 -5.38
CA ILE A 178 8.01 -13.17 -4.14
C ILE A 178 7.07 -13.18 -2.92
N ILE A 179 5.88 -12.63 -3.10
CA ILE A 179 4.93 -12.46 -1.97
C ILE A 179 3.86 -13.55 -1.88
N GLY A 180 3.75 -14.43 -2.84
CA GLY A 180 2.85 -15.58 -2.88
C GLY A 180 1.55 -15.29 -3.59
#